data_549b867af2925fcc11f0f7ae6b41cad6
#
_entry.id   549b867af2925fcc11f0f7ae6b41cad6
#
_cell.length_a   1.000
_cell.length_b   1.000
_cell.length_c   1.000
_cell.angle_alpha   90.00
_cell.angle_beta   90.00
_cell.angle_gamma   90.00
#
_symmetry.space_group_name_H-M   'P 1'
#
loop_
_entity.id
_entity.type
_entity.pdbx_description
1 polymer ?
#
loop_
_entity_poly.entity_id
_entity_poly.type
_entity_poly.pdbx_seq_one_letter_code
_entity_poly.pdbx_strand_id
1 'polypeptide(L)'
;MSLLFSRIKELGYKDSGLKCKKVEAVYGDFLFPEKNNVRPFTFGSYVMSIDGKIAFEDNEVGPLIAKNNYRDPNGGSADFWILNLLRAACDAIIIGSGTLIKEPTYSGSAYDPDLLKARLENGKPVAPLTVIVTRSGKNVPYANQVFHTEDIPILINVSPDGLNRLLKEVPSNHIVLTDDLLKTKKAETLIKEMHDKIMIVVTGKGEETDADALLKILKRMGIDSALIESPTYCHHLMKNQLLDEIFINTSCIFVGGAAASIGSYEKSFASTNHPHAELVSMHLHSPHFYYSRYKMDYQNNDK
;
A
#
# COMPACT_ATOMS: atom_id res chain seq x y z
N MET A 1 -8.02 3.63 -21.12
CA MET A 1 -6.61 3.16 -21.22
C MET A 1 -6.53 2.05 -22.23
N SER A 2 -5.41 1.92 -22.96
CA SER A 2 -5.20 0.84 -23.94
C SER A 2 -4.25 -0.19 -23.34
N LEU A 3 -4.68 -1.43 -23.26
CA LEU A 3 -3.81 -2.55 -22.85
C LEU A 3 -2.80 -2.83 -23.98
N LEU A 4 -1.50 -2.72 -23.67
CA LEU A 4 -0.41 -2.99 -24.61
C LEU A 4 0.18 -4.38 -24.42
N PHE A 5 0.20 -4.88 -23.18
CA PHE A 5 0.82 -6.15 -22.83
C PHE A 5 0.15 -6.75 -21.60
N SER A 6 -0.03 -8.08 -21.58
CA SER A 6 -0.56 -8.78 -20.40
C SER A 6 -0.13 -10.24 -20.39
N ARG A 7 0.38 -10.68 -19.24
CA ARG A 7 0.71 -12.09 -18.93
C ARG A 7 -0.21 -12.66 -17.83
N ILE A 8 -1.28 -11.96 -17.48
CA ILE A 8 -2.18 -12.36 -16.38
C ILE A 8 -2.67 -13.79 -16.55
N LYS A 9 -3.07 -14.18 -17.78
CA LYS A 9 -3.52 -15.54 -18.10
C LYS A 9 -2.39 -16.56 -18.05
N GLU A 10 -1.22 -16.20 -18.58
CA GLU A 10 0.00 -17.05 -18.55
C GLU A 10 0.45 -17.34 -17.12
N LEU A 11 0.38 -16.32 -16.24
CA LEU A 11 0.69 -16.45 -14.82
C LEU A 11 -0.38 -17.19 -14.01
N GLY A 12 -1.49 -17.57 -14.64
CA GLY A 12 -2.58 -18.31 -14.00
C GLY A 12 -3.35 -17.51 -12.94
N TYR A 13 -3.35 -16.17 -13.03
CA TYR A 13 -4.10 -15.33 -12.10
C TYR A 13 -5.60 -15.53 -12.30
N LYS A 14 -6.32 -15.81 -11.23
CA LYS A 14 -7.74 -16.18 -11.26
C LYS A 14 -8.59 -15.42 -10.24
N ASP A 15 -7.95 -14.90 -9.17
CA ASP A 15 -8.70 -14.20 -8.14
C ASP A 15 -9.07 -12.81 -8.67
N SER A 16 -10.38 -12.57 -8.77
CA SER A 16 -10.88 -11.25 -9.14
C SER A 16 -10.66 -10.30 -7.98
N GLY A 17 -9.69 -9.39 -8.10
CA GLY A 17 -9.44 -8.37 -7.08
C GLY A 17 -10.65 -7.48 -6.80
N LEU A 18 -11.41 -7.15 -7.87
CA LEU A 18 -12.65 -6.38 -7.77
C LEU A 18 -13.52 -6.61 -9.00
N LYS A 19 -14.66 -7.30 -8.86
CA LYS A 19 -15.65 -7.48 -9.94
C LYS A 19 -16.38 -6.16 -10.17
N CYS A 20 -16.10 -5.49 -11.29
CA CYS A 20 -16.68 -4.20 -11.64
C CYS A 20 -16.67 -3.99 -13.15
N LYS A 21 -17.82 -3.75 -13.76
CA LYS A 21 -17.94 -3.50 -15.22
C LYS A 21 -17.09 -2.32 -15.68
N LYS A 22 -16.97 -1.27 -14.87
CA LYS A 22 -16.10 -0.12 -15.18
C LYS A 22 -14.62 -0.52 -15.21
N VAL A 23 -14.20 -1.40 -14.29
CA VAL A 23 -12.83 -1.92 -14.27
C VAL A 23 -12.56 -2.75 -15.53
N GLU A 24 -13.46 -3.66 -15.88
CA GLU A 24 -13.36 -4.46 -17.11
C GLU A 24 -13.26 -3.59 -18.37
N ALA A 25 -14.06 -2.51 -18.45
CA ALA A 25 -14.07 -1.59 -19.59
C ALA A 25 -12.83 -0.68 -19.67
N VAL A 26 -12.27 -0.25 -18.53
CA VAL A 26 -11.18 0.73 -18.47
C VAL A 26 -9.81 0.08 -18.36
N TYR A 27 -9.68 -0.96 -17.52
CA TYR A 27 -8.42 -1.62 -17.19
C TYR A 27 -8.30 -2.99 -17.88
N GLY A 28 -9.41 -3.70 -18.09
CA GLY A 28 -9.42 -5.09 -18.56
C GLY A 28 -9.35 -6.10 -17.41
N ASP A 29 -8.60 -7.20 -17.63
CA ASP A 29 -8.45 -8.26 -16.64
C ASP A 29 -7.68 -7.77 -15.40
N PHE A 30 -8.40 -7.45 -14.33
CA PHE A 30 -7.84 -7.09 -13.04
C PHE A 30 -7.90 -8.29 -12.09
N LEU A 31 -6.95 -9.20 -12.26
CA LEU A 31 -6.86 -10.46 -11.53
C LEU A 31 -5.58 -10.52 -10.69
N PHE A 32 -5.63 -11.28 -9.60
CA PHE A 32 -4.53 -11.56 -8.71
C PHE A 32 -4.22 -13.07 -8.66
N PRO A 33 -3.06 -13.49 -8.11
CA PRO A 33 -2.79 -14.90 -7.82
C PRO A 33 -3.76 -15.44 -6.77
N GLU A 34 -3.80 -16.75 -6.63
CA GLU A 34 -4.57 -17.40 -5.55
C GLU A 34 -4.09 -16.93 -4.17
N LYS A 35 -5.04 -16.84 -3.24
CA LYS A 35 -4.78 -16.35 -1.87
C LYS A 35 -3.76 -17.24 -1.16
N ASN A 36 -2.78 -16.60 -0.53
CA ASN A 36 -1.82 -17.26 0.33
C ASN A 36 -2.43 -17.46 1.74
N ASN A 37 -2.17 -18.60 2.36
CA ASN A 37 -2.67 -18.90 3.71
C ASN A 37 -1.73 -18.46 4.83
N VAL A 38 -0.51 -18.03 4.50
CA VAL A 38 0.52 -17.64 5.48
C VAL A 38 0.49 -16.15 5.77
N ARG A 39 0.38 -15.33 4.74
CA ARG A 39 0.36 -13.86 4.83
C ARG A 39 -0.52 -13.24 3.74
N PRO A 40 -0.93 -11.97 3.86
CA PRO A 40 -1.59 -11.26 2.77
C PRO A 40 -0.71 -11.20 1.51
N PHE A 41 -1.34 -11.17 0.36
CA PHE A 41 -0.71 -10.74 -0.88
C PHE A 41 -0.41 -9.25 -0.80
N THR A 42 0.84 -8.84 -1.01
CA THR A 42 1.30 -7.48 -0.84
C THR A 42 1.65 -6.83 -2.18
N PHE A 43 1.19 -5.62 -2.40
CA PHE A 43 1.51 -4.89 -3.64
C PHE A 43 1.67 -3.40 -3.36
N GLY A 44 2.69 -2.79 -3.97
CA GLY A 44 2.94 -1.35 -3.88
C GLY A 44 2.29 -0.60 -5.04
N SER A 45 1.99 0.69 -4.86
CA SER A 45 1.54 1.56 -5.95
C SER A 45 2.17 2.94 -5.83
N TYR A 46 2.86 3.35 -6.90
CA TYR A 46 3.58 4.63 -6.93
C TYR A 46 3.50 5.27 -8.30
N VAL A 47 3.32 6.59 -8.34
CA VAL A 47 3.59 7.37 -9.54
C VAL A 47 5.05 7.82 -9.54
N MET A 48 5.71 7.71 -10.69
CA MET A 48 7.13 8.03 -10.86
C MET A 48 7.36 8.85 -12.12
N SER A 49 8.40 9.67 -12.10
CA SER A 49 8.98 10.25 -13.31
C SER A 49 9.75 9.19 -14.12
N ILE A 50 10.12 9.48 -15.38
CA ILE A 50 10.92 8.57 -16.22
C ILE A 50 12.27 8.23 -15.55
N ASP A 51 12.86 9.18 -14.83
CA ASP A 51 14.12 8.99 -14.10
C ASP A 51 13.93 8.43 -12.67
N GLY A 52 12.76 7.85 -12.38
CA GLY A 52 12.50 7.06 -11.17
C GLY A 52 12.27 7.86 -9.90
N LYS A 53 11.86 9.14 -10.00
CA LYS A 53 11.58 9.98 -8.84
C LYS A 53 10.09 9.91 -8.48
N ILE A 54 9.79 9.85 -7.18
CA ILE A 54 8.42 9.76 -6.64
C ILE A 54 7.92 11.09 -6.04
N ALA A 55 8.77 12.09 -5.98
CA ALA A 55 8.44 13.43 -5.49
C ALA A 55 9.43 14.44 -6.06
N PHE A 56 9.10 15.73 -6.01
CA PHE A 56 10.02 16.83 -6.25
C PHE A 56 10.82 17.14 -4.98
N GLU A 57 12.04 17.68 -5.13
CA GLU A 57 12.90 18.01 -3.98
C GLU A 57 12.37 19.23 -3.20
N ASP A 58 11.78 20.20 -3.90
CA ASP A 58 11.18 21.40 -3.33
C ASP A 58 9.76 21.17 -2.78
N ASN A 59 9.11 20.07 -3.17
CA ASN A 59 7.79 19.71 -2.68
C ASN A 59 7.58 18.17 -2.71
N GLU A 60 7.79 17.54 -1.58
CA GLU A 60 7.80 16.08 -1.42
C GLU A 60 6.40 15.41 -1.43
N VAL A 61 5.40 16.04 -2.04
CA VAL A 61 4.06 15.48 -2.21
C VAL A 61 4.00 14.60 -3.45
N GLY A 62 3.89 13.27 -3.27
CA GLY A 62 3.97 12.26 -4.33
C GLY A 62 3.03 12.50 -5.53
N PRO A 63 1.73 12.79 -5.34
CA PRO A 63 0.79 13.06 -6.44
C PRO A 63 1.19 14.19 -7.41
N LEU A 64 2.13 15.07 -7.03
CA LEU A 64 2.59 16.16 -7.92
C LEU A 64 3.34 15.64 -9.15
N ILE A 65 3.97 14.45 -9.09
CA ILE A 65 4.61 13.82 -10.24
C ILE A 65 3.61 13.58 -11.39
N ALA A 66 2.38 13.23 -11.06
CA ALA A 66 1.30 13.08 -12.05
C ALA A 66 0.64 14.44 -12.38
N LYS A 67 0.30 15.22 -11.36
CA LYS A 67 -0.47 16.46 -11.51
C LYS A 67 0.29 17.55 -12.28
N ASN A 68 1.62 17.58 -12.16
CA ASN A 68 2.47 18.59 -12.83
C ASN A 68 2.92 18.17 -14.24
N ASN A 69 2.39 17.07 -14.79
CA ASN A 69 2.59 16.75 -16.19
C ASN A 69 1.67 17.58 -17.08
N TYR A 70 2.10 18.78 -17.43
CA TYR A 70 1.30 19.74 -18.23
C TYR A 70 1.05 19.26 -19.66
N ARG A 71 1.75 18.22 -20.15
CA ARG A 71 1.49 17.59 -21.45
C ARG A 71 0.34 16.60 -21.41
N ASP A 72 -0.02 16.13 -20.22
CA ASP A 72 -1.16 15.25 -20.00
C ASP A 72 -1.97 15.70 -18.77
N PRO A 73 -2.82 16.71 -18.91
CA PRO A 73 -3.63 17.21 -17.79
C PRO A 73 -4.55 16.16 -17.18
N ASN A 74 -4.89 15.11 -17.93
CA ASN A 74 -5.74 14.03 -17.48
C ASN A 74 -4.96 12.87 -16.84
N GLY A 75 -3.64 12.83 -17.01
CA GLY A 75 -2.76 11.78 -16.46
C GLY A 75 -2.87 11.67 -14.96
N GLY A 76 -2.90 12.81 -14.25
CA GLY A 76 -3.08 12.82 -12.79
C GLY A 76 -4.43 12.25 -12.32
N SER A 77 -5.51 12.50 -13.07
CA SER A 77 -6.83 11.92 -12.77
C SER A 77 -6.86 10.42 -13.05
N ALA A 78 -6.22 9.98 -14.12
CA ALA A 78 -6.12 8.57 -14.46
C ALA A 78 -5.24 7.81 -13.46
N ASP A 79 -4.12 8.41 -13.01
CA ASP A 79 -3.28 7.88 -11.93
C ASP A 79 -4.07 7.71 -10.62
N PHE A 80 -4.80 8.75 -10.25
CA PHE A 80 -5.66 8.72 -9.06
C PHE A 80 -6.76 7.67 -9.16
N TRP A 81 -7.32 7.44 -10.36
CA TRP A 81 -8.30 6.38 -10.58
C TRP A 81 -7.70 4.99 -10.39
N ILE A 82 -6.46 4.73 -10.85
CA ILE A 82 -5.74 3.47 -10.61
C ILE A 82 -5.51 3.29 -9.11
N LEU A 83 -5.09 4.32 -8.38
CA LEU A 83 -4.94 4.23 -6.92
C LEU A 83 -6.28 3.89 -6.24
N ASN A 84 -7.38 4.51 -6.67
CA ASN A 84 -8.73 4.19 -6.17
C ASN A 84 -9.12 2.74 -6.47
N LEU A 85 -8.80 2.22 -7.66
CA LEU A 85 -9.01 0.81 -8.01
C LEU A 85 -8.28 -0.12 -7.04
N LEU A 86 -7.00 0.15 -6.78
CA LEU A 86 -6.18 -0.65 -5.87
C LEU A 86 -6.69 -0.58 -4.43
N ARG A 87 -7.08 0.60 -3.95
CA ARG A 87 -7.72 0.79 -2.64
C ARG A 87 -9.08 0.08 -2.52
N ALA A 88 -9.89 0.12 -3.58
CA ALA A 88 -11.16 -0.60 -3.61
C ALA A 88 -10.97 -2.13 -3.59
N ALA A 89 -9.89 -2.62 -4.16
CA ALA A 89 -9.62 -4.05 -4.25
C ALA A 89 -8.96 -4.64 -2.99
N CYS A 90 -8.12 -3.88 -2.27
CA CYS A 90 -7.38 -4.40 -1.11
C CYS A 90 -8.24 -4.50 0.16
N ASP A 91 -7.75 -5.32 1.12
CA ASP A 91 -8.36 -5.47 2.44
C ASP A 91 -7.69 -4.56 3.47
N ALA A 92 -6.40 -4.22 3.26
CA ALA A 92 -5.67 -3.28 4.08
C ALA A 92 -4.79 -2.36 3.23
N ILE A 93 -4.49 -1.17 3.77
CA ILE A 93 -3.47 -0.25 3.25
C ILE A 93 -2.40 -0.12 4.32
N ILE A 94 -1.13 -0.28 3.97
CA ILE A 94 0.00 -0.05 4.87
C ILE A 94 0.70 1.25 4.48
N ILE A 95 0.73 2.19 5.42
CA ILE A 95 1.32 3.52 5.23
C ILE A 95 2.27 3.86 6.39
N GLY A 96 3.35 4.59 6.11
CA GLY A 96 4.27 5.07 7.13
C GLY A 96 3.79 6.35 7.81
N SER A 97 4.06 6.52 9.11
CA SER A 97 3.77 7.78 9.81
C SER A 97 4.43 8.99 9.13
N GLY A 98 5.63 8.82 8.55
CA GLY A 98 6.30 9.89 7.79
C GLY A 98 5.57 10.31 6.52
N THR A 99 4.89 9.38 5.83
CA THR A 99 4.06 9.69 4.65
C THR A 99 2.82 10.49 5.09
N LEU A 100 2.18 10.10 6.19
CA LEU A 100 1.02 10.81 6.73
C LEU A 100 1.35 12.25 7.16
N ILE A 101 2.57 12.52 7.62
CA ILE A 101 3.02 13.89 7.93
C ILE A 101 3.04 14.75 6.65
N LYS A 102 3.46 14.18 5.51
CA LYS A 102 3.55 14.88 4.22
C LYS A 102 2.19 15.01 3.53
N GLU A 103 1.23 14.16 3.87
CA GLU A 103 -0.10 14.10 3.26
C GLU A 103 -1.21 14.28 4.33
N PRO A 104 -1.41 15.49 4.87
CA PRO A 104 -2.33 15.73 5.99
C PRO A 104 -3.81 15.44 5.67
N THR A 105 -4.19 15.44 4.40
CA THR A 105 -5.54 15.12 3.91
C THR A 105 -5.71 13.66 3.49
N TYR A 106 -4.77 12.80 3.83
CA TYR A 106 -4.85 11.38 3.54
C TYR A 106 -6.03 10.73 4.29
N SER A 107 -6.83 9.91 3.60
CA SER A 107 -7.98 9.24 4.22
C SER A 107 -7.98 7.71 4.06
N GLY A 108 -7.09 7.13 3.24
CA GLY A 108 -7.04 5.68 3.05
C GLY A 108 -8.27 5.05 2.37
N SER A 109 -9.15 5.84 1.76
CA SER A 109 -10.38 5.38 1.12
C SER A 109 -10.31 5.41 -0.41
N ALA A 110 -11.19 4.66 -1.05
CA ALA A 110 -11.53 4.86 -2.46
C ALA A 110 -12.60 5.95 -2.56
N TYR A 111 -12.44 6.86 -3.52
CA TYR A 111 -13.37 7.99 -3.72
C TYR A 111 -14.24 7.85 -4.97
N ASP A 112 -13.87 6.97 -5.91
CA ASP A 112 -14.69 6.72 -7.10
C ASP A 112 -15.97 5.97 -6.71
N PRO A 113 -17.19 6.52 -6.97
CA PRO A 113 -18.43 5.93 -6.52
C PRO A 113 -18.70 4.53 -7.08
N ASP A 114 -18.29 4.26 -8.33
CA ASP A 114 -18.49 2.95 -8.95
C ASP A 114 -17.57 1.90 -8.32
N LEU A 115 -16.32 2.28 -8.01
CA LEU A 115 -15.36 1.40 -7.33
C LEU A 115 -15.77 1.14 -5.88
N LEU A 116 -16.27 2.15 -5.17
CA LEU A 116 -16.78 1.99 -3.81
C LEU A 116 -18.01 1.08 -3.79
N LYS A 117 -18.96 1.29 -4.70
CA LYS A 117 -20.11 0.41 -4.88
C LYS A 117 -19.69 -1.02 -5.17
N ALA A 118 -18.76 -1.22 -6.11
CA ALA A 118 -18.23 -2.54 -6.42
C ALA A 118 -17.55 -3.19 -5.21
N ARG A 119 -16.79 -2.42 -4.41
CA ARG A 119 -16.19 -2.93 -3.17
C ARG A 119 -17.23 -3.52 -2.22
N LEU A 120 -18.33 -2.81 -1.98
CA LEU A 120 -19.44 -3.27 -1.13
C LEU A 120 -20.14 -4.49 -1.73
N GLU A 121 -20.41 -4.51 -3.03
CA GLU A 121 -21.00 -5.64 -3.75
C GLU A 121 -20.12 -6.88 -3.75
N ASN A 122 -18.79 -6.72 -3.62
CA ASN A 122 -17.83 -7.82 -3.43
C ASN A 122 -17.68 -8.23 -1.95
N GLY A 123 -18.55 -7.75 -1.06
CA GLY A 123 -18.57 -8.13 0.37
C GLY A 123 -17.47 -7.52 1.21
N LYS A 124 -16.78 -6.50 0.72
CA LYS A 124 -15.71 -5.80 1.47
C LYS A 124 -16.32 -4.64 2.30
N PRO A 125 -15.69 -4.27 3.44
CA PRO A 125 -16.08 -3.09 4.21
C PRO A 125 -15.95 -1.81 3.37
N VAL A 126 -16.61 -0.72 3.79
CA VAL A 126 -16.60 0.58 3.09
C VAL A 126 -15.17 1.11 2.88
N ALA A 127 -14.30 0.92 3.85
CA ALA A 127 -12.87 1.25 3.74
C ALA A 127 -11.99 0.04 4.07
N PRO A 128 -10.78 -0.06 3.49
CA PRO A 128 -9.77 -1.01 3.93
C PRO A 128 -9.25 -0.66 5.33
N LEU A 129 -8.70 -1.64 6.05
CA LEU A 129 -7.96 -1.41 7.29
C LEU A 129 -6.73 -0.53 7.00
N THR A 130 -6.64 0.65 7.61
CA THR A 130 -5.44 1.48 7.51
C THR A 130 -4.43 1.05 8.57
N VAL A 131 -3.31 0.50 8.12
CA VAL A 131 -2.18 0.07 8.96
C VAL A 131 -1.09 1.13 8.92
N ILE A 132 -0.86 1.80 10.03
CA ILE A 132 0.18 2.82 10.17
C ILE A 132 1.42 2.18 10.78
N VAL A 133 2.55 2.20 10.05
CA VAL A 133 3.81 1.65 10.55
C VAL A 133 4.70 2.76 11.11
N THR A 134 5.18 2.58 12.34
CA THR A 134 6.11 3.49 13.02
C THR A 134 7.05 2.70 13.95
N ARG A 135 8.37 2.78 13.74
CA ARG A 135 9.33 2.13 14.63
C ARG A 135 9.39 2.83 15.99
N SER A 136 9.58 4.13 15.96
CA SER A 136 9.85 4.92 17.16
C SER A 136 8.61 5.18 18.03
N GLY A 137 7.40 5.08 17.47
CA GLY A 137 6.16 5.48 18.13
C GLY A 137 6.04 6.99 18.38
N LYS A 138 6.93 7.81 17.80
CA LYS A 138 6.93 9.27 17.93
C LYS A 138 6.32 9.95 16.70
N ASN A 139 5.80 11.14 16.89
CA ASN A 139 5.34 12.02 15.82
C ASN A 139 4.30 11.38 14.89
N VAL A 140 3.43 10.50 15.44
CA VAL A 140 2.27 10.02 14.69
C VAL A 140 1.32 11.21 14.53
N PRO A 141 0.95 11.60 13.29
CA PRO A 141 0.20 12.83 13.06
C PRO A 141 -1.30 12.63 13.33
N TYR A 142 -1.71 12.54 14.58
CA TYR A 142 -3.11 12.31 14.97
C TYR A 142 -4.08 13.38 14.49
N ALA A 143 -3.60 14.54 14.04
CA ALA A 143 -4.41 15.58 13.37
C ALA A 143 -4.67 15.26 11.89
N ASN A 144 -4.02 14.20 11.31
CA ASN A 144 -4.25 13.78 9.94
C ASN A 144 -5.70 13.33 9.75
N GLN A 145 -6.26 13.63 8.59
CA GLN A 145 -7.66 13.35 8.25
C GLN A 145 -8.04 11.87 8.45
N VAL A 146 -7.13 10.92 8.26
CA VAL A 146 -7.40 9.49 8.42
C VAL A 146 -7.93 9.13 9.82
N PHE A 147 -7.48 9.85 10.88
CA PHE A 147 -7.95 9.62 12.24
C PHE A 147 -9.32 10.22 12.55
N HIS A 148 -9.85 11.03 11.64
CA HIS A 148 -11.12 11.77 11.78
C HIS A 148 -12.14 11.41 10.71
N THR A 149 -11.81 10.48 9.83
CA THR A 149 -12.75 9.95 8.81
C THR A 149 -13.51 8.78 9.40
N GLU A 150 -14.84 8.87 9.36
CA GLU A 150 -15.73 7.79 9.81
C GLU A 150 -15.50 6.50 9.00
N ASP A 151 -15.76 5.37 9.61
CA ASP A 151 -15.70 4.02 9.01
C ASP A 151 -14.30 3.57 8.53
N ILE A 152 -13.23 4.28 8.87
CA ILE A 152 -11.87 3.83 8.60
C ILE A 152 -11.28 3.15 9.84
N PRO A 153 -11.16 1.80 9.83
CA PRO A 153 -10.50 1.11 10.92
C PRO A 153 -8.98 1.37 10.89
N ILE A 154 -8.39 1.67 12.04
CA ILE A 154 -6.96 2.01 12.17
C ILE A 154 -6.24 1.00 13.03
N LEU A 155 -5.09 0.53 12.54
CA LEU A 155 -4.14 -0.28 13.27
C LEU A 155 -2.76 0.38 13.22
N ILE A 156 -2.12 0.60 14.37
CA ILE A 156 -0.75 1.10 14.44
C ILE A 156 0.18 -0.07 14.77
N ASN A 157 1.19 -0.30 13.93
CA ASN A 157 2.28 -1.22 14.21
C ASN A 157 3.48 -0.46 14.74
N VAL A 158 3.97 -0.86 15.90
CA VAL A 158 5.08 -0.19 16.60
C VAL A 158 6.08 -1.21 17.15
N SER A 159 7.35 -0.78 17.33
CA SER A 159 8.37 -1.59 18.00
C SER A 159 8.12 -1.71 19.53
N PRO A 160 8.70 -2.69 20.21
CA PRO A 160 8.60 -2.81 21.68
C PRO A 160 9.02 -1.52 22.42
N ASP A 161 10.16 -0.94 22.06
CA ASP A 161 10.65 0.29 22.70
C ASP A 161 9.85 1.54 22.28
N GLY A 162 9.22 1.48 21.09
CA GLY A 162 8.35 2.53 20.59
C GLY A 162 7.01 2.62 21.31
N LEU A 163 6.50 1.48 21.82
CA LEU A 163 5.17 1.40 22.46
C LEU A 163 5.00 2.42 23.59
N ASN A 164 5.96 2.49 24.51
CA ASN A 164 5.86 3.41 25.65
C ASN A 164 5.84 4.88 25.25
N ARG A 165 6.46 5.21 24.10
CA ARG A 165 6.42 6.58 23.53
C ARG A 165 5.08 6.84 22.86
N LEU A 166 4.59 5.86 22.07
CA LEU A 166 3.29 5.92 21.40
C LEU A 166 2.14 6.13 22.40
N LEU A 167 2.14 5.38 23.52
CA LEU A 167 1.09 5.43 24.53
C LEU A 167 0.98 6.79 25.27
N LYS A 168 2.00 7.64 25.17
CA LYS A 168 1.95 9.01 25.73
C LYS A 168 1.19 10.01 24.86
N GLU A 169 1.06 9.72 23.56
CA GLU A 169 0.52 10.66 22.57
C GLU A 169 -0.76 10.14 21.92
N VAL A 170 -0.99 8.79 21.90
CA VAL A 170 -2.14 8.19 21.24
C VAL A 170 -3.45 8.62 21.92
N PRO A 171 -4.52 8.92 21.14
CA PRO A 171 -5.84 9.20 21.69
C PRO A 171 -6.35 8.11 22.65
N SER A 172 -7.16 8.51 23.65
CA SER A 172 -7.63 7.62 24.72
C SER A 172 -8.48 6.44 24.23
N ASN A 173 -9.09 6.54 23.05
CA ASN A 173 -9.87 5.46 22.42
C ASN A 173 -8.99 4.42 21.70
N HIS A 174 -7.93 3.94 22.33
CA HIS A 174 -7.05 2.92 21.76
C HIS A 174 -7.12 1.59 22.54
N ILE A 175 -6.61 0.53 21.88
CA ILE A 175 -6.44 -0.80 22.49
C ILE A 175 -5.15 -1.44 21.97
N VAL A 176 -4.36 -1.99 22.86
CA VAL A 176 -3.20 -2.82 22.52
C VAL A 176 -3.68 -4.25 22.33
N LEU A 177 -3.51 -4.79 21.13
CA LEU A 177 -3.89 -6.16 20.80
C LEU A 177 -2.83 -7.13 21.34
N THR A 178 -3.26 -8.01 22.22
CA THR A 178 -2.41 -9.10 22.76
C THR A 178 -2.55 -10.36 21.92
N ASP A 179 -1.58 -11.27 22.04
CA ASP A 179 -1.64 -12.59 21.39
C ASP A 179 -2.91 -13.38 21.77
N ASP A 180 -3.41 -13.23 22.99
CA ASP A 180 -4.62 -13.90 23.43
C ASP A 180 -5.87 -13.35 22.73
N LEU A 181 -5.98 -12.03 22.57
CA LEU A 181 -7.05 -11.41 21.79
C LEU A 181 -7.03 -11.86 20.32
N LEU A 182 -5.83 -11.93 19.73
CA LEU A 182 -5.64 -12.37 18.35
C LEU A 182 -5.92 -13.86 18.12
N LYS A 183 -5.83 -14.70 19.18
CA LYS A 183 -6.13 -16.14 19.11
C LYS A 183 -7.60 -16.46 19.40
N THR A 184 -8.25 -15.69 20.27
CA THR A 184 -9.59 -16.00 20.79
C THR A 184 -10.74 -15.40 19.99
N LYS A 185 -10.51 -14.30 19.26
CA LYS A 185 -11.55 -13.63 18.45
C LYS A 185 -11.32 -13.85 16.96
N LYS A 186 -12.41 -14.12 16.23
CA LYS A 186 -12.38 -14.09 14.77
C LYS A 186 -12.07 -12.66 14.31
N ALA A 187 -11.25 -12.54 13.29
CA ALA A 187 -10.75 -11.28 12.77
C ALA A 187 -11.85 -10.26 12.41
N GLU A 188 -12.89 -10.72 11.71
CA GLU A 188 -14.04 -9.87 11.35
C GLU A 188 -14.75 -9.31 12.59
N THR A 189 -14.88 -10.12 13.65
CA THR A 189 -15.44 -9.70 14.92
C THR A 189 -14.56 -8.67 15.61
N LEU A 190 -13.23 -8.88 15.59
CA LEU A 190 -12.28 -7.95 16.19
C LEU A 190 -12.34 -6.57 15.51
N ILE A 191 -12.26 -6.53 14.19
CA ILE A 191 -12.31 -5.27 13.43
C ILE A 191 -13.65 -4.57 13.64
N LYS A 192 -14.75 -5.30 13.63
CA LYS A 192 -16.11 -4.75 13.82
C LYS A 192 -16.32 -4.20 15.23
N GLU A 193 -15.85 -4.90 16.27
CA GLU A 193 -15.98 -4.46 17.67
C GLU A 193 -15.01 -3.31 18.01
N MET A 194 -13.94 -3.14 17.23
CA MET A 194 -12.89 -2.14 17.46
C MET A 194 -12.90 -1.02 16.42
N HIS A 195 -13.97 -0.91 15.60
CA HIS A 195 -14.02 0.05 14.50
C HIS A 195 -13.88 1.52 14.96
N ASP A 196 -14.28 1.82 16.19
CA ASP A 196 -14.20 3.13 16.84
C ASP A 196 -12.90 3.33 17.65
N LYS A 197 -11.99 2.34 17.64
CA LYS A 197 -10.75 2.35 18.41
C LYS A 197 -9.52 2.28 17.52
N ILE A 198 -8.46 2.95 17.95
CA ILE A 198 -7.14 2.76 17.37
C ILE A 198 -6.56 1.46 17.92
N MET A 199 -6.44 0.45 17.07
CA MET A 199 -5.78 -0.81 17.41
C MET A 199 -4.26 -0.63 17.38
N ILE A 200 -3.54 -1.21 18.33
CA ILE A 200 -2.07 -1.17 18.38
C ILE A 200 -1.56 -2.60 18.43
N VAL A 201 -0.61 -2.94 17.55
CA VAL A 201 0.14 -4.18 17.59
C VAL A 201 1.63 -3.90 17.75
N VAL A 202 2.30 -4.71 18.56
CA VAL A 202 3.74 -4.62 18.76
C VAL A 202 4.40 -5.77 18.04
N THR A 203 5.39 -5.45 17.19
CA THR A 203 6.18 -6.49 16.49
C THR A 203 7.66 -6.20 16.58
N GLY A 204 8.48 -7.24 16.41
CA GLY A 204 9.94 -7.10 16.39
C GLY A 204 10.59 -7.10 17.77
N LYS A 205 11.77 -6.47 17.87
CA LYS A 205 12.60 -6.42 19.09
C LYS A 205 13.27 -5.07 19.25
N GLY A 206 13.34 -4.57 20.49
CA GLY A 206 13.97 -3.27 20.77
C GLY A 206 13.32 -2.16 19.97
N GLU A 207 14.11 -1.42 19.22
CA GLU A 207 13.66 -0.30 18.37
C GLU A 207 13.17 -0.74 16.98
N GLU A 208 13.25 -2.03 16.61
CA GLU A 208 12.88 -2.51 15.27
C GLU A 208 11.53 -3.22 15.28
N THR A 209 10.73 -2.99 14.22
CA THR A 209 9.50 -3.73 13.92
C THR A 209 9.82 -4.95 13.06
N ASP A 210 8.94 -5.95 13.11
CA ASP A 210 9.03 -7.16 12.27
C ASP A 210 7.88 -7.16 11.24
N ALA A 211 8.24 -7.01 9.98
CA ALA A 211 7.28 -6.96 8.88
C ALA A 211 6.60 -8.32 8.64
N ASP A 212 7.32 -9.44 8.75
CA ASP A 212 6.75 -10.77 8.57
C ASP A 212 5.74 -11.08 9.69
N ALA A 213 6.09 -10.75 10.94
CA ALA A 213 5.17 -10.87 12.07
C ALA A 213 3.91 -10.02 11.87
N LEU A 214 4.05 -8.76 11.41
CA LEU A 214 2.91 -7.91 11.10
C LEU A 214 2.00 -8.55 10.04
N LEU A 215 2.56 -8.99 8.91
CA LEU A 215 1.78 -9.61 7.84
C LEU A 215 1.06 -10.88 8.31
N LYS A 216 1.69 -11.71 9.15
CA LYS A 216 1.05 -12.88 9.76
C LYS A 216 -0.09 -12.50 10.72
N ILE A 217 0.04 -11.41 11.46
CA ILE A 217 -1.03 -10.86 12.30
C ILE A 217 -2.19 -10.41 11.40
N LEU A 218 -1.93 -9.64 10.36
CA LEU A 218 -2.94 -9.18 9.41
C LEU A 218 -3.67 -10.36 8.76
N LYS A 219 -2.95 -11.43 8.39
CA LYS A 219 -3.59 -12.64 7.84
C LYS A 219 -4.53 -13.30 8.85
N ARG A 220 -4.13 -13.40 10.12
CA ARG A 220 -5.00 -13.89 11.21
C ARG A 220 -6.22 -13.00 11.42
N MET A 221 -6.12 -11.71 11.11
CA MET A 221 -7.24 -10.75 11.13
C MET A 221 -8.11 -10.83 9.86
N GLY A 222 -7.92 -11.82 8.98
CA GLY A 222 -8.72 -12.02 7.78
C GLY A 222 -8.33 -11.13 6.59
N ILE A 223 -7.18 -10.45 6.66
CA ILE A 223 -6.64 -9.64 5.56
C ILE A 223 -5.97 -10.57 4.55
N ASP A 224 -6.48 -10.61 3.34
CA ASP A 224 -5.95 -11.43 2.25
C ASP A 224 -5.06 -10.62 1.31
N SER A 225 -5.22 -9.30 1.26
CA SER A 225 -4.46 -8.41 0.39
C SER A 225 -4.13 -7.08 1.07
N ALA A 226 -2.90 -6.58 0.87
CA ALA A 226 -2.42 -5.33 1.45
C ALA A 226 -1.73 -4.45 0.40
N LEU A 227 -2.25 -3.23 0.22
CA LEU A 227 -1.65 -2.19 -0.60
C LEU A 227 -0.62 -1.40 0.21
N ILE A 228 0.57 -1.21 -0.34
CA ILE A 228 1.68 -0.50 0.32
C ILE A 228 1.80 0.91 -0.29
N GLU A 229 1.44 1.94 0.48
CA GLU A 229 1.50 3.34 0.07
C GLU A 229 2.65 4.12 0.75
N SER A 230 3.59 3.42 1.37
CA SER A 230 4.81 4.00 1.95
C SER A 230 6.03 3.54 1.16
N PRO A 231 6.74 4.42 0.44
CA PRO A 231 7.90 4.05 -0.37
C PRO A 231 9.02 3.40 0.45
N THR A 232 9.34 3.97 1.62
CA THR A 232 10.34 3.42 2.53
C THR A 232 9.97 2.02 3.03
N TYR A 233 8.70 1.83 3.42
CA TYR A 233 8.24 0.51 3.87
C TYR A 233 8.14 -0.50 2.72
N CYS A 234 7.80 -0.05 1.50
CA CYS A 234 7.85 -0.87 0.29
C CYS A 234 9.25 -1.43 0.05
N HIS A 235 10.28 -0.58 0.14
CA HIS A 235 11.67 -1.01 0.04
C HIS A 235 12.08 -1.97 1.16
N HIS A 236 11.60 -1.73 2.39
CA HIS A 236 11.81 -2.65 3.51
C HIS A 236 11.19 -4.04 3.24
N LEU A 237 9.97 -4.09 2.67
CA LEU A 237 9.36 -5.36 2.26
C LEU A 237 10.14 -6.05 1.13
N MET A 238 10.66 -5.30 0.15
CA MET A 238 11.53 -5.86 -0.89
C MET A 238 12.78 -6.51 -0.28
N LYS A 239 13.44 -5.86 0.68
CA LYS A 239 14.62 -6.43 1.37
C LYS A 239 14.33 -7.72 2.10
N ASN A 240 13.12 -7.86 2.63
CA ASN A 240 12.70 -9.06 3.37
C ASN A 240 11.96 -10.07 2.48
N GLN A 241 11.93 -9.88 1.15
CA GLN A 241 11.23 -10.74 0.19
C GLN A 241 9.72 -10.89 0.51
N LEU A 242 9.12 -9.82 1.00
CA LEU A 242 7.73 -9.76 1.45
C LEU A 242 6.81 -8.92 0.55
N LEU A 243 7.35 -8.30 -0.50
CA LEU A 243 6.57 -7.60 -1.53
C LEU A 243 6.34 -8.56 -2.69
N ASP A 244 5.09 -8.79 -3.08
CA ASP A 244 4.75 -9.70 -4.17
C ASP A 244 4.69 -9.01 -5.52
N GLU A 245 4.09 -7.82 -5.56
CA GLU A 245 3.95 -7.03 -6.79
C GLU A 245 4.13 -5.52 -6.56
N ILE A 246 4.38 -4.81 -7.65
CA ILE A 246 4.42 -3.35 -7.65
C ILE A 246 3.77 -2.79 -8.90
N PHE A 247 2.91 -1.78 -8.71
CA PHE A 247 2.30 -0.97 -9.75
C PHE A 247 3.10 0.33 -9.85
N ILE A 248 3.65 0.60 -11.03
CA ILE A 248 4.39 1.83 -11.32
C ILE A 248 3.67 2.58 -12.41
N ASN A 249 3.16 3.75 -12.07
CA ASN A 249 2.53 4.67 -12.98
C ASN A 249 3.59 5.69 -13.41
N THR A 250 3.95 5.69 -14.68
CA THR A 250 5.04 6.55 -15.17
C THR A 250 4.47 7.80 -15.83
N SER A 251 4.72 8.94 -15.19
CA SER A 251 4.55 10.26 -15.77
C SER A 251 5.80 10.59 -16.60
N CYS A 252 5.64 10.89 -17.89
CA CYS A 252 6.76 11.13 -18.80
C CYS A 252 7.38 12.53 -18.59
N ILE A 253 7.83 12.79 -17.36
CA ILE A 253 8.58 13.97 -16.96
C ILE A 253 9.95 13.55 -16.39
N PHE A 254 10.87 14.48 -16.34
CA PHE A 254 12.14 14.33 -15.62
C PHE A 254 12.14 15.25 -14.40
N VAL A 255 12.65 14.77 -13.29
CA VAL A 255 12.81 15.53 -12.04
C VAL A 255 14.28 15.78 -11.74
N GLY A 256 15.13 14.74 -11.87
CA GLY A 256 16.57 14.86 -11.64
C GLY A 256 16.96 15.01 -10.17
N GLY A 257 18.18 15.46 -9.94
CA GLY A 257 18.72 15.83 -8.64
C GLY A 257 18.67 14.73 -7.58
N ALA A 258 18.65 15.14 -6.32
CA ALA A 258 18.57 14.27 -5.15
C ALA A 258 17.12 13.93 -4.73
N ALA A 259 16.15 14.30 -5.54
CA ALA A 259 14.73 14.02 -5.28
C ALA A 259 14.47 12.53 -4.96
N ALA A 260 13.50 12.27 -4.08
CA ALA A 260 13.24 10.95 -3.56
C ALA A 260 12.83 9.92 -4.63
N SER A 261 13.32 8.70 -4.47
CA SER A 261 12.88 7.48 -5.15
C SER A 261 12.44 6.44 -4.13
N ILE A 262 11.89 5.31 -4.58
CA ILE A 262 11.58 4.20 -3.67
C ILE A 262 12.88 3.75 -2.98
N GLY A 263 12.89 3.78 -1.64
CA GLY A 263 14.07 3.38 -0.85
C GLY A 263 15.14 4.45 -0.64
N SER A 264 14.93 5.70 -1.04
CA SER A 264 15.92 6.79 -0.84
C SER A 264 16.36 6.96 0.62
N TYR A 265 15.54 6.59 1.57
CA TYR A 265 15.83 6.70 3.02
C TYR A 265 16.29 5.39 3.65
N GLU A 266 16.57 4.39 2.83
CA GLU A 266 17.01 3.06 3.26
C GLU A 266 18.35 2.69 2.64
N LYS A 267 19.04 1.71 3.23
CA LYS A 267 20.26 1.17 2.65
C LYS A 267 19.97 0.50 1.30
N SER A 268 20.68 0.90 0.25
CA SER A 268 20.53 0.36 -1.10
C SER A 268 20.80 -1.15 -1.15
N PHE A 269 20.29 -1.80 -2.18
CA PHE A 269 20.69 -3.16 -2.56
C PHE A 269 22.14 -3.19 -3.07
N ALA A 270 22.79 -4.33 -2.92
CA ALA A 270 24.13 -4.56 -3.49
C ALA A 270 24.01 -4.98 -4.96
N SER A 271 25.05 -4.70 -5.75
CA SER A 271 25.11 -5.13 -7.16
C SER A 271 25.05 -6.66 -7.33
N THR A 272 25.44 -7.40 -6.30
CA THR A 272 25.42 -8.87 -6.25
C THR A 272 24.17 -9.47 -5.60
N ASN A 273 23.35 -8.64 -4.98
CA ASN A 273 22.12 -9.11 -4.29
C ASN A 273 21.06 -7.99 -4.34
N HIS A 274 20.17 -8.11 -5.30
CA HIS A 274 19.03 -7.18 -5.51
C HIS A 274 17.85 -7.95 -6.08
N PRO A 275 16.60 -7.54 -5.78
CA PRO A 275 15.42 -8.16 -6.38
C PRO A 275 15.34 -7.84 -7.88
N HIS A 276 14.74 -8.75 -8.62
CA HIS A 276 14.30 -8.56 -10.00
C HIS A 276 12.78 -8.39 -10.03
N ALA A 277 12.26 -8.05 -11.19
CA ALA A 277 10.81 -7.99 -11.41
C ALA A 277 10.46 -8.40 -12.83
N GLU A 278 9.34 -9.08 -12.99
CA GLU A 278 8.77 -9.46 -14.27
C GLU A 278 7.57 -8.58 -14.61
N LEU A 279 7.49 -8.08 -15.83
CA LEU A 279 6.33 -7.32 -16.30
C LEU A 279 5.10 -8.23 -16.40
N VAL A 280 4.05 -7.89 -15.65
CA VAL A 280 2.75 -8.58 -15.65
C VAL A 280 1.80 -7.97 -16.67
N SER A 281 1.67 -6.65 -16.66
CA SER A 281 0.86 -5.92 -17.64
C SER A 281 1.35 -4.50 -17.84
N MET A 282 1.03 -3.94 -19.00
CA MET A 282 1.29 -2.53 -19.34
C MET A 282 0.08 -1.93 -20.04
N HIS A 283 -0.30 -0.74 -19.62
CA HIS A 283 -1.39 0.05 -20.19
C HIS A 283 -0.88 1.43 -20.59
N LEU A 284 -1.30 1.92 -21.75
CA LEU A 284 -1.02 3.26 -22.20
C LEU A 284 -2.25 4.15 -21.93
N HIS A 285 -2.06 5.26 -21.24
CA HIS A 285 -3.06 6.31 -21.12
C HIS A 285 -2.92 7.31 -22.28
N SER A 286 -1.72 7.81 -22.47
CA SER A 286 -1.33 8.73 -23.52
C SER A 286 0.16 8.56 -23.86
N PRO A 287 0.72 9.26 -24.87
CA PRO A 287 2.16 9.29 -25.10
C PRO A 287 2.98 9.85 -23.91
N HIS A 288 2.31 10.46 -22.95
CA HIS A 288 2.93 11.14 -21.80
C HIS A 288 2.66 10.43 -20.46
N PHE A 289 1.92 9.31 -20.47
CA PHE A 289 1.58 8.59 -19.24
C PHE A 289 1.26 7.12 -19.52
N TYR A 290 1.92 6.18 -18.78
CA TYR A 290 1.64 4.75 -18.88
C TYR A 290 1.69 4.07 -17.52
N TYR A 291 1.07 2.91 -17.40
CA TYR A 291 0.92 2.13 -16.18
C TYR A 291 1.51 0.75 -16.37
N SER A 292 2.36 0.34 -15.46
CA SER A 292 3.02 -0.97 -15.48
C SER A 292 2.80 -1.69 -14.18
N ARG A 293 2.55 -3.00 -14.26
CA ARG A 293 2.43 -3.90 -13.12
C ARG A 293 3.56 -4.92 -13.21
N TYR A 294 4.28 -5.10 -12.12
CA TYR A 294 5.40 -6.02 -12.05
C TYR A 294 5.20 -7.02 -10.90
N LYS A 295 5.53 -8.29 -11.15
CA LYS A 295 5.70 -9.31 -10.13
C LYS A 295 7.14 -9.30 -9.67
N MET A 296 7.35 -9.29 -8.36
CA MET A 296 8.68 -9.36 -7.79
C MET A 296 9.29 -10.76 -7.98
N ASP A 297 10.57 -10.81 -8.30
CA ASP A 297 11.35 -12.02 -8.44
C ASP A 297 12.58 -11.91 -7.53
N TYR A 298 12.59 -12.73 -6.50
CA TYR A 298 13.69 -12.82 -5.54
C TYR A 298 14.53 -14.04 -5.89
N GLN A 299 15.80 -13.80 -6.23
CA GLN A 299 16.72 -14.90 -6.45
C GLN A 299 16.79 -15.74 -5.16
N ASN A 300 16.40 -17.00 -5.25
CA ASN A 300 16.72 -17.97 -4.21
C ASN A 300 18.24 -18.11 -4.18
N ASN A 301 18.89 -17.55 -3.15
CA ASN A 301 20.32 -17.73 -2.91
C ASN A 301 20.63 -19.17 -2.43
N ASP A 302 19.95 -20.17 -2.99
CA ASP A 302 20.28 -21.58 -2.86
C ASP A 302 21.23 -21.97 -3.98
N LYS A 303 22.47 -21.44 -3.92
CA LYS A 303 23.64 -21.98 -4.63
C LYS A 303 24.87 -21.92 -3.75
#